data_8b2dff2c444c9dc56208d9168d8d3e18
#
_entry.id   8b2dff2c444c9dc56208d9168d8d3e18
#
_cell.length_a   1.000
_cell.length_b   1.000
_cell.length_c   1.000
_cell.angle_alpha   90.00
_cell.angle_beta   90.00
_cell.angle_gamma   90.00
#
_symmetry.space_group_name_H-M   'P 1'
#
loop_
_entity.id
_entity.type
_entity.pdbx_description
1 polymer ?
#
loop_
_entity_poly.entity_id
_entity_poly.type
_entity_poly.pdbx_seq_one_letter_code
_entity_poly.pdbx_strand_id
1 'polypeptide(L)'
;MSDSDLRACLCVRGDGVLLMLSVVPNARRTEADGLHDGALRVRLAAPPIDGRANDALVAWLAKSLGVPKRDVDVLRGESSRRKQVAIAVSHDAAAAWLGGLLGGAR
;
A
#
# COMPACT_ATOMS: atom_id res chain seq x y z
N MET A 1 8.22 15.70 -3.01
CA MET A 1 8.55 14.51 -2.22
C MET A 1 9.96 14.04 -2.53
N SER A 2 10.68 13.62 -1.51
CA SER A 2 12.07 13.21 -1.68
C SER A 2 12.19 11.69 -1.85
N ASP A 3 13.32 11.25 -2.40
CA ASP A 3 13.61 9.82 -2.52
C ASP A 3 13.63 9.15 -1.14
N SER A 4 14.03 9.87 -0.11
CA SER A 4 14.07 9.35 1.25
C SER A 4 12.69 8.91 1.73
N ASP A 5 11.66 9.68 1.41
CA ASP A 5 10.28 9.36 1.80
C ASP A 5 9.79 8.09 1.10
N LEU A 6 10.11 7.95 -0.18
CA LEU A 6 9.76 6.75 -0.93
C LEU A 6 10.47 5.53 -0.38
N ARG A 7 11.76 5.67 -0.06
CA ARG A 7 12.56 4.57 0.48
C ARG A 7 12.09 4.12 1.87
N ALA A 8 11.51 5.03 2.63
CA ALA A 8 11.04 4.70 3.96
C ALA A 8 9.90 3.68 3.93
N CYS A 9 9.05 3.72 2.91
CA CYS A 9 7.90 2.81 2.83
C CYS A 9 8.03 1.74 1.75
N LEU A 10 8.98 1.85 0.84
CA LEU A 10 9.10 0.93 -0.30
C LEU A 10 10.52 0.39 -0.42
N CYS A 11 10.69 -0.92 -0.40
CA CYS A 11 12.00 -1.52 -0.59
C CYS A 11 11.92 -2.76 -1.48
N VAL A 12 13.07 -3.12 -2.07
CA VAL A 12 13.17 -4.31 -2.92
C VAL A 12 13.11 -5.56 -2.06
N ARG A 13 12.37 -6.55 -2.55
CA ARG A 13 12.30 -7.86 -1.91
C ARG A 13 12.25 -8.93 -3.00
N GLY A 14 13.35 -9.62 -3.23
CA GLY A 14 13.44 -10.59 -4.32
C GLY A 14 13.19 -9.93 -5.65
N ASP A 15 12.28 -10.47 -6.43
CA ASP A 15 11.89 -9.91 -7.72
C ASP A 15 10.78 -8.87 -7.61
N GLY A 16 10.33 -8.62 -6.42
CA GLY A 16 9.24 -7.66 -6.17
C GLY A 16 9.64 -6.61 -5.17
N VAL A 17 8.64 -6.06 -4.50
CA VAL A 17 8.85 -5.01 -3.50
C VAL A 17 8.08 -5.32 -2.22
N LEU A 18 8.52 -4.69 -1.14
CA LEU A 18 7.82 -4.70 0.13
C LEU A 18 7.36 -3.27 0.40
N LEU A 19 6.08 -3.12 0.65
CA LEU A 19 5.47 -1.81 0.90
C LEU A 19 4.97 -1.75 2.33
N MET A 20 5.34 -0.68 3.03
CA MET A 20 4.90 -0.42 4.39
C MET A 20 3.67 0.46 4.36
N LEU A 21 2.60 0.01 4.99
CA LEU A 21 1.31 0.69 4.97
C LEU A 21 0.80 0.98 6.38
N SER A 22 0.08 2.09 6.50
CA SER A 22 -0.66 2.43 7.70
C SER A 22 -2.13 2.56 7.29
N VAL A 23 -3.01 1.75 7.85
CA VAL A 23 -4.38 1.63 7.40
C VAL A 23 -5.34 2.31 8.37
N VAL A 24 -6.26 3.11 7.84
CA VAL A 24 -7.33 3.75 8.62
C VAL A 24 -8.66 3.18 8.12
N PRO A 25 -9.31 2.30 8.90
CA PRO A 25 -10.60 1.71 8.48
C PRO A 25 -11.77 2.66 8.66
N ASN A 26 -12.94 2.25 8.24
CA ASN A 26 -14.20 2.99 8.38
C ASN A 26 -14.22 4.32 7.62
N ALA A 27 -13.43 4.43 6.56
CA ALA A 27 -13.47 5.61 5.71
C ALA A 27 -14.64 5.52 4.73
N ARG A 28 -15.02 6.65 4.17
CA ARG A 28 -16.10 6.67 3.18
C ARG A 28 -15.70 5.97 1.89
N ARG A 29 -14.43 6.06 1.52
CA ARG A 29 -13.90 5.41 0.33
C ARG A 29 -12.44 5.06 0.55
N THR A 30 -11.96 4.14 -0.25
CA THR A 30 -10.57 3.68 -0.16
C THR A 30 -9.69 4.60 -1.00
N GLU A 31 -8.69 5.20 -0.38
CA GLU A 31 -7.78 6.13 -1.05
C GLU A 31 -6.47 6.26 -0.28
N ALA A 32 -5.41 6.60 -1.00
CA ALA A 32 -4.13 6.91 -0.38
C ALA A 32 -4.18 8.30 0.24
N ASP A 33 -3.56 8.47 1.39
CA ASP A 33 -3.61 9.71 2.17
C ASP A 33 -2.20 10.14 2.59
N GLY A 34 -1.25 10.08 1.66
CA GLY A 34 0.11 10.55 1.89
C GLY A 34 0.99 9.60 2.68
N LEU A 35 2.19 10.07 2.98
CA LEU A 35 3.13 9.34 3.80
C LEU A 35 3.02 9.78 5.24
N HIS A 36 3.12 8.83 6.15
CA HIS A 36 3.03 9.11 7.56
C HIS A 36 3.92 8.14 8.32
N ASP A 37 4.91 8.68 9.00
CA ASP A 37 5.78 7.89 9.88
C ASP A 37 6.40 6.67 9.17
N GLY A 38 6.92 6.89 7.98
CA GLY A 38 7.61 5.86 7.21
C GLY A 38 6.69 4.86 6.52
N ALA A 39 5.42 5.17 6.39
CA ALA A 39 4.45 4.28 5.75
C ALA A 39 3.49 5.07 4.87
N LEU A 40 2.97 4.41 3.85
CA LEU A 40 1.90 4.98 3.04
C LEU A 40 0.59 4.82 3.82
N ARG A 41 -0.05 5.93 4.13
CA ARG A 41 -1.34 5.88 4.80
C ARG A 41 -2.44 5.63 3.77
N VAL A 42 -3.28 4.63 4.05
CA VAL A 42 -4.41 4.29 3.19
C VAL A 42 -5.68 4.28 4.02
N ARG A 43 -6.64 5.06 3.62
CA ARG A 43 -7.98 5.02 4.20
C ARG A 43 -8.74 3.91 3.52
N LEU A 44 -9.38 3.05 4.30
CA LEU A 44 -10.12 1.92 3.77
C LEU A 44 -11.61 2.05 4.06
N ALA A 45 -12.40 1.90 3.00
CA ALA A 45 -13.86 1.83 3.13
C ALA A 45 -14.26 0.40 3.53
N ALA A 46 -13.79 -0.01 4.72
CA ALA A 46 -14.03 -1.34 5.25
C ALA A 46 -14.03 -1.27 6.77
N PRO A 47 -14.77 -2.15 7.44
CA PRO A 47 -14.75 -2.19 8.90
C PRO A 47 -13.40 -2.70 9.41
N PRO A 48 -13.02 -2.41 10.66
CA PRO A 48 -11.76 -2.87 11.24
C PRO A 48 -11.83 -4.35 11.65
N ILE A 49 -12.25 -5.17 10.73
CA ILE A 49 -12.32 -6.63 10.89
C ILE A 49 -11.21 -7.17 10.00
N ASP A 50 -10.29 -7.91 10.57
CA ASP A 50 -9.04 -8.30 9.92
C ASP A 50 -9.18 -8.81 8.49
N GLY A 51 -10.00 -9.81 8.28
CA GLY A 51 -10.17 -10.37 6.95
C GLY A 51 -10.72 -9.37 5.95
N ARG A 52 -11.70 -8.58 6.36
CA ARG A 52 -12.32 -7.61 5.46
C ARG A 52 -11.41 -6.46 5.14
N ALA A 53 -10.69 -5.95 6.14
CA ALA A 53 -9.75 -4.85 5.91
C ALA A 53 -8.62 -5.30 4.98
N ASN A 54 -8.08 -6.50 5.20
CA ASN A 54 -7.02 -7.02 4.35
C ASN A 54 -7.50 -7.26 2.93
N ASP A 55 -8.70 -7.83 2.75
CA ASP A 55 -9.27 -8.06 1.42
C ASP A 55 -9.47 -6.74 0.67
N ALA A 56 -9.98 -5.72 1.35
CA ALA A 56 -10.18 -4.42 0.74
C ALA A 56 -8.86 -3.79 0.32
N LEU A 57 -7.84 -3.93 1.16
CA LEU A 57 -6.50 -3.41 0.88
C LEU A 57 -5.88 -4.11 -0.33
N VAL A 58 -5.93 -5.43 -0.37
CA VAL A 58 -5.41 -6.21 -1.49
C VAL A 58 -6.11 -5.82 -2.79
N ALA A 59 -7.44 -5.72 -2.76
CA ALA A 59 -8.22 -5.36 -3.94
C ALA A 59 -7.85 -3.96 -4.45
N TRP A 60 -7.70 -3.00 -3.54
CA TRP A 60 -7.34 -1.65 -3.90
C TRP A 60 -5.94 -1.57 -4.50
N LEU A 61 -4.96 -2.23 -3.86
CA LEU A 61 -3.59 -2.25 -4.35
C LEU A 61 -3.49 -2.90 -5.73
N ALA A 62 -4.13 -4.05 -5.90
CA ALA A 62 -4.11 -4.77 -7.16
C ALA A 62 -4.71 -3.93 -8.29
N LYS A 63 -5.85 -3.31 -8.05
CA LYS A 63 -6.51 -2.48 -9.03
C LYS A 63 -5.69 -1.23 -9.36
N SER A 64 -5.16 -0.59 -8.33
CA SER A 64 -4.38 0.64 -8.49
C SER A 64 -3.08 0.41 -9.24
N LEU A 65 -2.43 -0.72 -9.00
CA LEU A 65 -1.18 -1.10 -9.67
C LEU A 65 -1.40 -1.79 -11.01
N GLY A 66 -2.61 -2.25 -11.27
CA GLY A 66 -2.91 -2.98 -12.50
C GLY A 66 -2.37 -4.41 -12.51
N VAL A 67 -2.34 -5.05 -11.34
CA VAL A 67 -1.84 -6.43 -11.21
C VAL A 67 -2.94 -7.32 -10.63
N PRO A 68 -2.86 -8.64 -10.81
CA PRO A 68 -3.83 -9.54 -10.19
C PRO A 68 -3.66 -9.58 -8.67
N LYS A 69 -4.73 -9.90 -7.97
CA LYS A 69 -4.71 -9.97 -6.50
C LYS A 69 -3.68 -10.96 -5.98
N ARG A 70 -3.41 -12.02 -6.70
CA ARG A 70 -2.43 -13.03 -6.29
C ARG A 70 -1.00 -12.47 -6.21
N ASP A 71 -0.76 -11.34 -6.84
CA ASP A 71 0.55 -10.67 -6.81
C ASP A 71 0.70 -9.76 -5.60
N VAL A 72 -0.33 -9.64 -4.78
CA VAL A 72 -0.34 -8.78 -3.59
C VAL A 72 -0.55 -9.68 -2.37
N ASP A 73 0.39 -9.65 -1.44
CA ASP A 73 0.37 -10.55 -0.28
C ASP A 73 0.68 -9.78 1.01
N VAL A 74 -0.26 -9.82 1.94
CA VAL A 74 -0.08 -9.19 3.26
C VAL A 74 0.75 -10.13 4.13
N LEU A 75 1.98 -9.72 4.44
CA LEU A 75 2.92 -10.56 5.16
C LEU A 75 2.85 -10.41 6.67
N ARG A 76 2.64 -9.17 7.13
CA ARG A 76 2.62 -8.88 8.56
C ARG A 76 1.58 -7.83 8.86
N GLY A 77 1.13 -7.82 10.11
CA GLY A 77 0.21 -6.81 10.57
C GLY A 77 -1.24 -7.11 10.20
N GLU A 78 -1.60 -8.38 10.07
CA GLU A 78 -2.96 -8.75 9.70
C GLU A 78 -3.99 -8.18 10.66
N SER A 79 -3.65 -8.13 11.95
CA SER A 79 -4.52 -7.61 12.99
C SER A 79 -4.14 -6.20 13.41
N SER A 80 -3.29 -5.54 12.64
CA SER A 80 -2.72 -4.26 12.99
C SER A 80 -3.03 -3.22 11.93
N ARG A 81 -2.99 -1.94 12.31
CA ARG A 81 -3.12 -0.86 11.34
C ARG A 81 -1.85 -0.71 10.51
N ARG A 82 -0.69 -1.11 11.05
CA ARG A 82 0.57 -1.13 10.32
C ARG A 82 0.74 -2.47 9.64
N LYS A 83 0.90 -2.47 8.33
CA LYS A 83 0.98 -3.70 7.53
C LYS A 83 2.17 -3.68 6.62
N GLN A 84 2.71 -4.88 6.36
CA GLN A 84 3.76 -5.09 5.36
C GLN A 84 3.16 -5.92 4.24
N VAL A 85 3.26 -5.42 3.02
CA VAL A 85 2.66 -6.07 1.86
C VAL A 85 3.74 -6.32 0.81
N ALA A 86 3.84 -7.57 0.36
CA ALA A 86 4.73 -7.93 -0.74
C ALA A 86 3.94 -7.82 -2.05
N ILE A 87 4.54 -7.20 -3.05
CA ILE A 87 3.90 -7.00 -4.34
C ILE A 87 4.86 -7.45 -5.43
N ALA A 88 4.38 -8.27 -6.35
CA ALA A 88 5.19 -8.84 -7.44
C ALA A 88 5.28 -7.86 -8.61
N VAL A 89 5.90 -6.72 -8.38
CA VAL A 89 6.18 -5.71 -9.42
C VAL A 89 7.60 -5.22 -9.24
N SER A 90 8.18 -4.63 -10.28
CA SER A 90 9.53 -4.06 -10.18
C SER A 90 9.52 -2.86 -9.26
N HIS A 91 10.68 -2.56 -8.68
CA HIS A 91 10.83 -1.38 -7.84
C HIS A 91 10.52 -0.11 -8.63
N ASP A 92 10.96 -0.04 -9.88
CA ASP A 92 10.72 1.14 -10.72
C ASP A 92 9.23 1.37 -10.93
N ALA A 93 8.48 0.30 -11.24
CA ALA A 93 7.05 0.41 -11.44
C ALA A 93 6.34 0.83 -10.14
N ALA A 94 6.73 0.24 -9.02
CA ALA A 94 6.14 0.57 -7.73
C ALA A 94 6.46 2.02 -7.32
N ALA A 95 7.70 2.45 -7.53
CA ALA A 95 8.10 3.82 -7.20
C ALA A 95 7.36 4.84 -8.05
N ALA A 96 7.18 4.57 -9.34
CA ALA A 96 6.44 5.46 -10.23
C ALA A 96 4.97 5.55 -9.81
N TRP A 97 4.36 4.42 -9.48
CA TRP A 97 2.99 4.38 -8.98
C TRP A 97 2.85 5.19 -7.69
N LEU A 98 3.76 4.98 -6.75
CA LEU A 98 3.71 5.66 -5.46
C LEU A 98 3.90 7.17 -5.63
N GLY A 99 4.83 7.58 -6.49
CA GLY A 99 5.04 8.98 -6.81
C GLY A 99 3.80 9.63 -7.40
N GLY A 100 3.09 8.91 -8.27
CA GLY A 100 1.85 9.38 -8.85
C GLY A 100 0.74 9.57 -7.82
N LEU A 101 0.63 8.64 -6.87
CA LEU A 101 -0.35 8.75 -5.80
C LEU A 101 -0.10 9.96 -4.90
N LEU A 102 1.16 10.24 -4.61
CA LEU A 102 1.52 11.21 -3.58
C LEU A 102 1.71 12.62 -4.12
N GLY A 103 2.19 12.73 -5.34
CA GLY A 103 2.55 14.04 -5.85
C GLY A 103 1.95 14.42 -7.18
N GLY A 104 1.44 13.44 -7.90
CA GLY A 104 1.06 13.64 -9.28
C GLY A 104 -0.37 14.04 -9.53
N ALA A 105 -1.16 14.09 -8.52
CA ALA A 105 -2.60 14.33 -8.69
C ALA A 105 -2.90 15.80 -8.85
N ARG A 106 -2.48 16.35 -9.93
CA ARG A 106 -2.80 17.75 -10.10
C ARG A 106 -3.04 18.13 -11.47
#